data_9ba7af5152b96b439b5e32fbe79d2da4
#
_entry.id   9ba7af5152b96b439b5e32fbe79d2da4
#
_cell.length_a   1.000
_cell.length_b   1.000
_cell.length_c   1.000
_cell.angle_alpha   90.00
_cell.angle_beta   90.00
_cell.angle_gamma   90.00
#
_symmetry.space_group_name_H-M   'P 1'
#
loop_
_entity.id
_entity.type
_entity.pdbx_description
1 polymer ?
#
loop_
_entity_poly.entity_id
_entity_poly.type
_entity_poly.pdbx_seq_one_letter_code
_entity_poly.pdbx_strand_id
1 'polypeptide(L)'
;FEVKLNAGPTLVIEYKQESGYVPGSDVAPFSFHHIHHNYFGYRTFSSNGGEQIRVGTSTTSFTHGFNLIEYNYFEDERIEAEIISNKSWDNIYRFNTFIGNDGAMVIRHGQKCFVYGNYFDGKSGRNRSGGIRIINPNNTVFNNFLENIEGGKGNSKFPISIMDGLVDSPLNGYYPADNAIVAYNTVLNSYGPAIKLGVVNKDVKTPKVAPKNVIIIGNTIINSIGDNDSPYELTNEIGYDINFNKFKNHGIELRFLD
;
A
#
# COMPACT_ATOMS: atom_id res chain seq x y z
N PHE A 1 -8.06 -6.02 -23.79
CA PHE A 1 -7.16 -7.15 -23.50
C PHE A 1 -7.88 -8.14 -22.59
N GLU A 2 -8.23 -9.31 -23.10
CA GLU A 2 -8.72 -10.42 -22.30
C GLU A 2 -7.50 -11.27 -21.91
N VAL A 3 -7.06 -11.19 -20.67
CA VAL A 3 -6.02 -12.10 -20.16
C VAL A 3 -6.70 -13.32 -19.60
N LYS A 4 -6.60 -14.42 -20.31
CA LYS A 4 -7.05 -15.71 -19.83
C LYS A 4 -6.25 -16.15 -18.61
N LEU A 5 -6.93 -16.80 -17.67
CA LEU A 5 -6.50 -17.41 -16.42
C LEU A 5 -5.04 -17.91 -16.44
N ASN A 6 -4.11 -17.05 -16.10
CA ASN A 6 -2.70 -17.40 -15.89
C ASN A 6 -2.37 -17.33 -14.40
N ALA A 7 -1.49 -18.22 -13.97
CA ALA A 7 -1.02 -18.29 -12.58
C ALA A 7 -0.05 -17.14 -12.19
N GLY A 8 0.14 -16.16 -13.07
CA GLY A 8 1.03 -15.02 -12.87
C GLY A 8 0.30 -13.67 -12.90
N PRO A 9 1.02 -12.56 -12.78
CA PRO A 9 0.45 -11.22 -12.89
C PRO A 9 -0.22 -10.98 -14.24
N THR A 10 -1.24 -10.11 -14.26
CA THR A 10 -1.87 -9.70 -15.52
C THR A 10 -0.93 -8.85 -16.36
N LEU A 11 -0.20 -7.95 -15.72
CA LEU A 11 0.79 -7.09 -16.34
C LEU A 11 2.05 -7.04 -15.49
N VAL A 12 3.22 -7.20 -16.12
CA VAL A 12 4.51 -7.09 -15.44
C VAL A 12 5.37 -6.07 -16.17
N ILE A 13 5.94 -5.13 -15.41
CA ILE A 13 7.06 -4.31 -15.85
C ILE A 13 8.33 -4.97 -15.33
N GLU A 14 9.13 -5.53 -16.21
CA GLU A 14 10.41 -6.12 -15.86
C GLU A 14 11.57 -5.21 -16.27
N TYR A 15 12.52 -5.05 -15.38
CA TYR A 15 13.75 -4.32 -15.65
C TYR A 15 14.83 -5.31 -16.04
N LYS A 16 15.40 -5.15 -17.21
CA LYS A 16 16.60 -5.90 -17.57
C LYS A 16 17.79 -5.36 -16.77
N GLN A 17 18.41 -6.24 -16.01
CA GLN A 17 19.70 -5.93 -15.39
C GLN A 17 20.78 -6.02 -16.46
N GLU A 18 21.36 -4.89 -16.80
CA GLU A 18 22.56 -4.89 -17.66
C GLU A 18 23.79 -5.30 -16.84
N SER A 19 24.81 -5.79 -17.54
CA SER A 19 26.11 -6.12 -16.94
C SER A 19 26.68 -4.89 -16.22
N GLY A 20 26.91 -5.02 -14.90
CA GLY A 20 27.40 -3.91 -14.07
C GLY A 20 26.31 -3.13 -13.32
N TYR A 21 25.05 -3.52 -13.44
CA TYR A 21 23.97 -2.93 -12.61
C TYR A 21 24.25 -3.14 -11.12
N VAL A 22 24.25 -2.03 -10.38
CA VAL A 22 24.34 -2.03 -8.93
C VAL A 22 23.00 -1.51 -8.37
N PRO A 23 22.28 -2.28 -7.54
CA PRO A 23 21.03 -1.83 -6.92
C PRO A 23 21.22 -0.51 -6.18
N GLY A 24 20.35 0.48 -6.49
CA GLY A 24 20.41 1.81 -5.87
C GLY A 24 21.40 2.78 -6.51
N SER A 25 22.09 2.38 -7.58
CA SER A 25 22.90 3.32 -8.39
C SER A 25 21.99 4.13 -9.32
N ASP A 26 22.44 5.33 -9.67
CA ASP A 26 21.77 6.17 -10.69
C ASP A 26 21.93 5.61 -12.12
N VAL A 27 22.67 4.52 -12.28
CA VAL A 27 22.79 3.79 -13.53
C VAL A 27 21.64 2.79 -13.61
N ALA A 28 20.57 3.20 -14.23
CA ALA A 28 19.33 2.44 -14.24
C ALA A 28 18.94 1.98 -15.62
N PRO A 29 18.21 0.88 -15.74
CA PRO A 29 17.19 0.83 -16.76
C PRO A 29 15.99 1.65 -16.24
N PHE A 30 15.92 2.93 -16.58
CA PHE A 30 14.70 3.71 -16.40
C PHE A 30 13.62 3.14 -17.29
N SER A 31 12.38 3.04 -16.80
CA SER A 31 11.33 2.46 -17.62
C SER A 31 10.30 3.46 -18.16
N PHE A 32 9.93 4.47 -17.39
CA PHE A 32 9.01 5.53 -17.80
C PHE A 32 7.71 5.03 -18.45
N HIS A 33 7.19 3.87 -18.04
CA HIS A 33 5.94 3.37 -18.58
C HIS A 33 4.77 4.20 -18.07
N HIS A 34 3.81 4.48 -18.97
CA HIS A 34 2.55 5.11 -18.66
C HIS A 34 1.42 4.11 -18.89
N ILE A 35 0.80 3.64 -17.80
CA ILE A 35 -0.29 2.65 -17.81
C ILE A 35 -1.55 3.37 -17.37
N HIS A 36 -2.49 3.56 -18.30
CA HIS A 36 -3.67 4.35 -18.02
C HIS A 36 -4.92 3.91 -18.77
N HIS A 37 -6.09 4.26 -18.22
CA HIS A 37 -7.42 4.01 -18.79
C HIS A 37 -7.66 2.52 -19.16
N ASN A 38 -7.15 1.61 -18.31
CA ASN A 38 -7.37 0.18 -18.48
C ASN A 38 -8.40 -0.31 -17.45
N TYR A 39 -9.09 -1.37 -17.81
CA TYR A 39 -9.95 -2.14 -16.94
C TYR A 39 -9.27 -3.46 -16.58
N PHE A 40 -9.07 -3.70 -15.28
CA PHE A 40 -8.59 -4.95 -14.71
C PHE A 40 -9.74 -5.58 -13.93
N GLY A 41 -10.36 -6.56 -14.54
CA GLY A 41 -11.56 -7.21 -14.02
C GLY A 41 -11.28 -8.44 -13.18
N TYR A 42 -12.36 -9.17 -12.94
CA TYR A 42 -12.44 -10.35 -12.11
C TYR A 42 -11.41 -11.43 -12.45
N ARG A 43 -10.79 -11.97 -11.41
CA ARG A 43 -9.92 -13.15 -11.49
C ARG A 43 -10.23 -14.09 -10.34
N THR A 44 -10.26 -15.41 -10.62
CA THR A 44 -10.64 -16.45 -9.66
C THR A 44 -9.53 -17.38 -9.21
N PHE A 45 -8.39 -17.35 -9.86
CA PHE A 45 -7.34 -18.32 -9.58
C PHE A 45 -6.33 -17.81 -8.55
N SER A 46 -6.06 -18.61 -7.51
CA SER A 46 -5.15 -18.22 -6.44
C SER A 46 -3.78 -18.90 -6.58
N SER A 47 -2.76 -18.09 -6.78
CA SER A 47 -1.40 -18.46 -6.42
C SER A 47 -0.69 -17.18 -5.95
N ASN A 48 0.31 -17.35 -5.10
CA ASN A 48 1.23 -16.25 -4.78
C ASN A 48 1.85 -15.73 -6.09
N GLY A 49 1.74 -14.43 -6.33
CA GLY A 49 2.21 -13.80 -7.56
C GLY A 49 1.15 -13.57 -8.62
N GLY A 50 -0.13 -13.55 -8.25
CA GLY A 50 -1.27 -13.28 -9.13
C GLY A 50 -1.70 -11.81 -9.19
N GLU A 51 -0.82 -10.86 -8.94
CA GLU A 51 -1.15 -9.44 -8.94
C GLU A 51 -1.74 -8.97 -10.29
N GLN A 52 -2.61 -7.96 -10.27
CA GLN A 52 -3.07 -7.34 -11.52
C GLN A 52 -1.91 -6.60 -12.20
N ILE A 53 -1.13 -5.86 -11.43
CA ILE A 53 0.08 -5.20 -11.95
C ILE A 53 1.25 -5.48 -11.00
N ARG A 54 2.35 -5.95 -11.57
CA ARG A 54 3.65 -6.02 -10.89
C ARG A 54 4.61 -5.06 -11.54
N VAL A 55 5.17 -4.14 -10.76
CA VAL A 55 6.15 -3.13 -11.22
C VAL A 55 7.50 -3.47 -10.63
N GLY A 56 8.38 -4.01 -11.45
CA GLY A 56 9.68 -4.54 -11.04
C GLY A 56 9.60 -5.93 -10.41
N THR A 57 10.74 -6.41 -9.96
CA THR A 57 10.90 -7.70 -9.27
C THR A 57 11.66 -7.51 -7.97
N SER A 58 11.70 -8.53 -7.11
CA SER A 58 12.45 -8.44 -5.85
C SER A 58 13.98 -8.23 -6.07
N THR A 59 14.50 -8.66 -7.20
CA THR A 59 15.92 -8.46 -7.54
C THR A 59 16.22 -7.05 -8.05
N THR A 60 15.21 -6.32 -8.50
CA THR A 60 15.31 -4.94 -9.00
C THR A 60 14.68 -3.92 -8.06
N SER A 61 14.55 -4.27 -6.79
CA SER A 61 13.85 -3.45 -5.77
C SER A 61 14.40 -2.05 -5.60
N PHE A 62 15.69 -1.84 -5.82
CA PHE A 62 16.36 -0.54 -5.70
C PHE A 62 16.62 0.11 -7.06
N THR A 63 15.76 -0.16 -8.03
CA THR A 63 15.83 0.42 -9.37
C THR A 63 14.83 1.55 -9.51
N HIS A 64 15.25 2.65 -10.11
CA HIS A 64 14.37 3.76 -10.47
C HIS A 64 13.46 3.34 -11.64
N GLY A 65 12.16 3.51 -11.47
CA GLY A 65 11.17 3.14 -12.49
C GLY A 65 10.62 4.34 -13.22
N PHE A 66 10.26 5.38 -12.48
CA PHE A 66 9.56 6.57 -12.98
C PHE A 66 8.28 6.24 -13.77
N ASN A 67 7.61 5.15 -13.39
CA ASN A 67 6.37 4.76 -14.04
C ASN A 67 5.20 5.56 -13.51
N LEU A 68 4.24 5.84 -14.38
CA LEU A 68 2.98 6.48 -14.06
C LEU A 68 1.83 5.49 -14.31
N ILE A 69 1.11 5.16 -13.25
CA ILE A 69 -0.05 4.28 -13.30
C ILE A 69 -1.27 5.09 -12.84
N GLU A 70 -2.14 5.45 -13.79
CA GLU A 70 -3.26 6.35 -13.50
C GLU A 70 -4.53 6.05 -14.29
N TYR A 71 -5.68 6.50 -13.76
CA TYR A 71 -6.99 6.37 -14.38
C TYR A 71 -7.34 4.93 -14.79
N ASN A 72 -6.82 3.92 -14.06
CA ASN A 72 -7.19 2.54 -14.27
C ASN A 72 -8.32 2.14 -13.31
N TYR A 73 -9.09 1.17 -13.72
CA TYR A 73 -10.19 0.61 -12.95
C TYR A 73 -9.91 -0.85 -12.62
N PHE A 74 -9.86 -1.19 -11.33
CA PHE A 74 -9.61 -2.54 -10.80
C PHE A 74 -10.88 -3.03 -10.11
N GLU A 75 -11.46 -4.12 -10.59
CA GLU A 75 -12.71 -4.63 -10.04
C GLU A 75 -12.66 -6.13 -9.75
N ASP A 76 -13.12 -6.46 -8.55
CA ASP A 76 -13.42 -7.83 -8.12
C ASP A 76 -12.24 -8.81 -8.23
N GLU A 77 -11.03 -8.33 -8.03
CA GLU A 77 -9.85 -9.15 -7.91
C GLU A 77 -9.89 -9.93 -6.60
N ARG A 78 -9.82 -11.28 -6.65
CA ARG A 78 -10.03 -12.16 -5.49
C ARG A 78 -8.87 -13.09 -5.17
N ILE A 79 -7.74 -12.90 -5.77
CA ILE A 79 -6.68 -13.89 -5.81
C ILE A 79 -5.59 -13.60 -4.82
N GLU A 80 -5.00 -12.41 -4.94
CA GLU A 80 -3.76 -12.07 -4.29
C GLU A 80 -3.99 -11.04 -3.18
N ALA A 81 -3.09 -11.02 -2.22
CA ALA A 81 -3.06 -9.97 -1.22
C ALA A 81 -2.66 -8.60 -1.79
N GLU A 82 -2.09 -8.58 -2.97
CA GLU A 82 -1.55 -7.42 -3.66
C GLU A 82 -2.23 -7.25 -5.03
N ILE A 83 -3.11 -6.25 -5.17
CA ILE A 83 -3.71 -5.88 -6.46
C ILE A 83 -2.62 -5.29 -7.36
N ILE A 84 -1.87 -4.35 -6.81
CA ILE A 84 -0.65 -3.81 -7.40
C ILE A 84 0.51 -4.11 -6.46
N SER A 85 1.57 -4.72 -6.98
CA SER A 85 2.83 -4.95 -6.26
C SER A 85 3.93 -4.08 -6.85
N ASN A 86 4.22 -2.96 -6.18
CA ASN A 86 5.31 -2.08 -6.57
C ASN A 86 6.64 -2.55 -5.99
N LYS A 87 7.59 -2.86 -6.86
CA LYS A 87 8.94 -3.35 -6.49
C LYS A 87 10.05 -2.52 -7.16
N SER A 88 9.84 -1.22 -7.28
CA SER A 88 10.84 -0.27 -7.78
C SER A 88 10.58 1.14 -7.26
N TRP A 89 11.51 2.05 -7.48
CA TRP A 89 11.49 3.41 -6.94
C TRP A 89 10.80 4.41 -7.87
N ASP A 90 10.47 5.59 -7.32
CA ASP A 90 10.02 6.79 -8.03
C ASP A 90 8.77 6.61 -8.90
N ASN A 91 7.90 5.65 -8.55
CA ASN A 91 6.67 5.42 -9.28
C ASN A 91 5.52 6.26 -8.72
N ILE A 92 4.58 6.60 -9.59
CA ILE A 92 3.38 7.36 -9.24
C ILE A 92 2.14 6.52 -9.55
N TYR A 93 1.27 6.40 -8.56
CA TYR A 93 -0.03 5.72 -8.62
C TYR A 93 -1.11 6.73 -8.26
N ARG A 94 -1.89 7.20 -9.26
CA ARG A 94 -2.88 8.23 -9.00
C ARG A 94 -4.16 8.05 -9.81
N PHE A 95 -5.25 8.57 -9.27
CA PHE A 95 -6.56 8.60 -9.94
C PHE A 95 -7.05 7.25 -10.43
N ASN A 96 -6.59 6.16 -9.80
CA ASN A 96 -7.10 4.83 -10.05
C ASN A 96 -8.31 4.54 -9.16
N THR A 97 -9.17 3.66 -9.63
CA THR A 97 -10.36 3.20 -8.91
C THR A 97 -10.24 1.72 -8.60
N PHE A 98 -10.47 1.34 -7.34
CA PHE A 98 -10.39 -0.04 -6.85
C PHE A 98 -11.71 -0.42 -6.21
N ILE A 99 -12.46 -1.36 -6.80
CA ILE A 99 -13.81 -1.72 -6.36
C ILE A 99 -13.90 -3.20 -6.00
N GLY A 100 -14.24 -3.49 -4.74
CA GLY A 100 -14.54 -4.84 -4.27
C GLY A 100 -13.40 -5.84 -4.42
N ASN A 101 -12.17 -5.40 -4.34
CA ASN A 101 -10.98 -6.25 -4.44
C ASN A 101 -10.62 -6.85 -3.08
N ASP A 102 -10.10 -8.08 -3.08
CA ASP A 102 -9.64 -8.79 -1.87
C ASP A 102 -8.20 -8.43 -1.45
N GLY A 103 -7.50 -7.66 -2.23
CA GLY A 103 -6.11 -7.24 -2.00
C GLY A 103 -5.96 -5.77 -1.64
N ALA A 104 -4.73 -5.32 -1.64
CA ALA A 104 -4.32 -3.94 -1.44
C ALA A 104 -3.40 -3.46 -2.56
N MET A 105 -3.33 -2.14 -2.77
CA MET A 105 -2.21 -1.54 -3.48
C MET A 105 -1.00 -1.54 -2.54
N VAL A 106 0.10 -2.20 -2.93
CA VAL A 106 1.25 -2.45 -2.06
C VAL A 106 2.51 -1.83 -2.63
N ILE A 107 3.11 -0.91 -1.89
CA ILE A 107 4.49 -0.49 -2.12
C ILE A 107 5.38 -1.56 -1.47
N ARG A 108 5.70 -2.64 -2.23
CA ARG A 108 6.25 -3.88 -1.68
C ARG A 108 7.76 -3.81 -1.42
N HIS A 109 8.50 -3.18 -2.34
CA HIS A 109 9.96 -2.98 -2.24
C HIS A 109 10.40 -1.60 -2.73
N GLY A 110 9.44 -0.76 -3.17
CA GLY A 110 9.75 0.56 -3.70
C GLY A 110 9.93 1.61 -2.62
N GLN A 111 10.66 2.65 -2.95
CA GLN A 111 10.73 3.87 -2.17
C GLN A 111 10.59 5.11 -3.06
N LYS A 112 10.40 6.27 -2.45
CA LYS A 112 10.15 7.54 -3.16
C LYS A 112 8.95 7.47 -4.11
N CYS A 113 7.97 6.63 -3.78
CA CYS A 113 6.76 6.49 -4.55
C CYS A 113 5.68 7.41 -4.02
N PHE A 114 4.78 7.83 -4.92
CA PHE A 114 3.62 8.64 -4.59
C PHE A 114 2.34 7.89 -4.93
N VAL A 115 1.42 7.82 -3.94
CA VAL A 115 0.10 7.21 -4.10
C VAL A 115 -0.94 8.25 -3.71
N TYR A 116 -1.66 8.81 -4.69
CA TYR A 116 -2.60 9.89 -4.40
C TYR A 116 -3.79 9.97 -5.35
N GLY A 117 -4.87 10.56 -4.85
CA GLY A 117 -6.08 10.79 -5.63
C GLY A 117 -6.79 9.51 -6.06
N ASN A 118 -6.48 8.36 -5.44
CA ASN A 118 -7.12 7.09 -5.77
C ASN A 118 -8.40 6.92 -4.95
N TYR A 119 -9.33 6.17 -5.51
CA TYR A 119 -10.56 5.75 -4.87
C TYR A 119 -10.57 4.25 -4.60
N PHE A 120 -10.87 3.87 -3.36
CA PHE A 120 -11.00 2.48 -2.93
C PHE A 120 -12.37 2.28 -2.29
N ASP A 121 -13.15 1.36 -2.83
CA ASP A 121 -14.37 0.84 -2.19
C ASP A 121 -14.21 -0.67 -1.97
N GLY A 122 -14.10 -1.07 -0.70
CA GLY A 122 -13.99 -2.48 -0.33
C GLY A 122 -15.27 -3.27 -0.56
N LYS A 123 -16.39 -2.60 -0.77
CA LYS A 123 -17.76 -3.14 -0.74
C LYS A 123 -18.07 -3.88 0.57
N SER A 124 -19.06 -3.43 1.29
CA SER A 124 -19.47 -4.02 2.58
C SER A 124 -19.65 -5.53 2.50
N GLY A 125 -19.19 -6.24 3.54
CA GLY A 125 -19.23 -7.70 3.61
C GLY A 125 -18.02 -8.41 3.01
N ARG A 126 -17.02 -7.67 2.52
CA ARG A 126 -15.76 -8.25 2.01
C ARG A 126 -14.64 -8.14 3.04
N ASN A 127 -14.52 -9.13 3.88
CA ASN A 127 -13.55 -9.20 4.97
C ASN A 127 -12.07 -9.38 4.53
N ARG A 128 -11.78 -9.30 3.24
CA ARG A 128 -10.42 -9.41 2.68
C ARG A 128 -9.97 -8.17 1.92
N SER A 129 -10.85 -7.16 1.81
CA SER A 129 -10.52 -5.91 1.14
C SER A 129 -9.42 -5.15 1.88
N GLY A 130 -8.51 -4.55 1.15
CA GLY A 130 -7.45 -3.71 1.66
C GLY A 130 -7.35 -2.39 0.88
N GLY A 131 -6.70 -1.40 1.47
CA GLY A 131 -6.43 -0.14 0.81
C GLY A 131 -4.97 -0.04 0.34
N ILE A 132 -4.15 0.70 1.08
CA ILE A 132 -2.76 0.98 0.73
C ILE A 132 -1.83 0.40 1.80
N ARG A 133 -0.82 -0.37 1.38
CA ARG A 133 0.19 -0.94 2.27
C ARG A 133 1.57 -0.40 1.94
N ILE A 134 2.17 0.27 2.91
CA ILE A 134 3.47 0.92 2.78
C ILE A 134 4.54 0.04 3.41
N ILE A 135 5.47 -0.42 2.59
CA ILE A 135 6.69 -1.11 2.99
C ILE A 135 7.84 -0.34 2.35
N ASN A 136 8.99 -0.28 3.01
CA ASN A 136 10.15 0.51 2.60
C ASN A 136 10.01 2.03 2.83
N PRO A 137 11.12 2.73 2.91
CA PRO A 137 11.14 4.12 3.32
C PRO A 137 10.73 5.13 2.24
N ASN A 138 10.56 6.38 2.66
CA ASN A 138 10.43 7.57 1.82
C ASN A 138 9.22 7.57 0.88
N ASN A 139 8.12 6.91 1.25
CA ASN A 139 6.90 6.86 0.44
C ASN A 139 5.87 7.87 0.92
N THR A 140 5.10 8.44 0.00
CA THR A 140 4.07 9.44 0.31
C THR A 140 2.70 8.98 -0.20
N VAL A 141 1.73 8.96 0.71
CA VAL A 141 0.34 8.54 0.46
C VAL A 141 -0.59 9.68 0.86
N PHE A 142 -1.25 10.31 -0.10
CA PHE A 142 -2.06 11.50 0.20
C PHE A 142 -3.28 11.66 -0.73
N ASN A 143 -4.29 12.39 -0.24
CA ASN A 143 -5.51 12.68 -1.00
C ASN A 143 -6.20 11.45 -1.60
N ASN A 144 -6.12 10.28 -0.95
CA ASN A 144 -6.89 9.12 -1.36
C ASN A 144 -8.22 9.07 -0.60
N PHE A 145 -9.23 8.49 -1.23
CA PHE A 145 -10.51 8.21 -0.62
C PHE A 145 -10.68 6.69 -0.50
N LEU A 146 -10.87 6.20 0.73
CA LEU A 146 -11.00 4.79 1.03
C LEU A 146 -12.28 4.55 1.82
N GLU A 147 -13.15 3.67 1.33
CA GLU A 147 -14.37 3.34 2.06
C GLU A 147 -14.66 1.84 2.10
N ASN A 148 -15.42 1.44 3.11
CA ASN A 148 -15.90 0.06 3.29
C ASN A 148 -14.76 -0.99 3.29
N ILE A 149 -13.58 -0.64 3.77
CA ILE A 149 -12.45 -1.57 3.85
C ILE A 149 -12.60 -2.45 5.10
N GLU A 150 -12.71 -3.76 4.91
CA GLU A 150 -13.00 -4.71 5.99
C GLU A 150 -11.91 -5.75 6.26
N GLY A 151 -10.76 -5.67 5.59
CA GLY A 151 -9.70 -6.68 5.66
C GLY A 151 -8.83 -6.66 6.91
N GLY A 152 -9.18 -5.89 7.93
CA GLY A 152 -8.39 -5.72 9.15
C GLY A 152 -8.28 -6.95 10.05
N LYS A 153 -9.24 -7.89 9.98
CA LYS A 153 -9.22 -9.11 10.81
C LYS A 153 -8.13 -10.09 10.38
N GLY A 154 -7.05 -10.13 11.15
CA GLY A 154 -6.00 -11.14 11.01
C GLY A 154 -5.03 -10.97 9.85
N ASN A 155 -5.18 -9.93 9.03
CA ASN A 155 -4.34 -9.63 7.89
C ASN A 155 -3.86 -8.17 7.93
N SER A 156 -2.77 -7.87 7.24
CA SER A 156 -2.23 -6.50 7.13
C SER A 156 -2.99 -5.66 6.09
N LYS A 157 -4.33 -5.80 6.04
CA LYS A 157 -5.19 -5.21 5.01
C LYS A 157 -6.08 -4.09 5.54
N PHE A 158 -5.51 -3.19 6.31
CA PHE A 158 -6.21 -1.99 6.77
C PHE A 158 -6.36 -0.99 5.61
N PRO A 159 -7.22 0.04 5.77
CA PRO A 159 -7.28 1.13 4.79
C PRO A 159 -5.90 1.70 4.47
N ILE A 160 -5.10 2.01 5.49
CA ILE A 160 -3.69 2.37 5.32
C ILE A 160 -2.85 1.60 6.34
N SER A 161 -1.91 0.80 5.84
CA SER A 161 -0.99 0.01 6.66
C SER A 161 0.43 0.52 6.49
N ILE A 162 1.11 0.84 7.59
CA ILE A 162 2.51 1.26 7.64
C ILE A 162 3.29 0.14 8.31
N MET A 163 4.21 -0.49 7.58
CA MET A 163 4.81 -1.76 7.99
C MET A 163 6.09 -1.58 8.78
N ASP A 164 6.24 -2.46 9.78
CA ASP A 164 7.56 -2.73 10.38
C ASP A 164 8.49 -3.38 9.35
N GLY A 165 9.76 -3.14 9.53
CA GLY A 165 10.82 -3.85 8.81
C GLY A 165 11.36 -5.04 9.55
N LEU A 166 12.40 -5.62 8.99
CA LEU A 166 13.20 -6.70 9.58
C LEU A 166 14.63 -6.19 9.81
N VAL A 167 15.26 -6.66 10.88
CA VAL A 167 16.69 -6.46 11.08
C VAL A 167 17.44 -7.14 9.93
N ASP A 168 18.42 -6.44 9.35
CA ASP A 168 19.23 -6.94 8.23
C ASP A 168 18.40 -7.52 7.07
N SER A 169 17.36 -6.79 6.68
CA SER A 169 16.44 -7.23 5.64
C SER A 169 17.15 -7.44 4.30
N PRO A 170 17.00 -8.62 3.67
CA PRO A 170 17.48 -8.82 2.30
C PRO A 170 16.63 -8.01 1.30
N LEU A 171 17.11 -7.87 0.06
CA LEU A 171 16.39 -7.13 -1.01
C LEU A 171 14.91 -7.55 -1.18
N ASN A 172 14.63 -8.84 -1.04
CA ASN A 172 13.27 -9.38 -1.13
C ASN A 172 12.53 -9.41 0.21
N GLY A 173 13.10 -8.84 1.26
CA GLY A 173 12.52 -8.79 2.59
C GLY A 173 11.61 -7.61 2.83
N TYR A 174 11.64 -7.09 4.06
CA TYR A 174 10.84 -5.96 4.51
C TYR A 174 11.76 -4.93 5.15
N TYR A 175 11.94 -3.80 4.49
CA TYR A 175 12.54 -2.63 5.11
C TYR A 175 11.45 -1.84 5.85
N PRO A 176 11.76 -1.21 7.00
CA PRO A 176 10.76 -0.39 7.69
C PRO A 176 10.30 0.78 6.82
N ALA A 177 9.06 1.18 7.00
CA ALA A 177 8.47 2.30 6.27
C ALA A 177 8.92 3.65 6.86
N ASP A 178 10.23 3.84 6.99
CA ASP A 178 10.83 5.07 7.53
C ASP A 178 10.49 6.29 6.65
N ASN A 179 10.35 7.46 7.26
CA ASN A 179 10.03 8.71 6.59
C ASN A 179 8.77 8.65 5.71
N ALA A 180 7.83 7.75 6.03
CA ALA A 180 6.56 7.70 5.32
C ALA A 180 5.71 8.92 5.65
N ILE A 181 5.04 9.48 4.64
CA ILE A 181 4.08 10.56 4.81
C ILE A 181 2.69 10.06 4.43
N VAL A 182 1.75 10.14 5.38
CA VAL A 182 0.34 9.79 5.17
C VAL A 182 -0.51 11.02 5.45
N ALA A 183 -0.97 11.70 4.40
CA ALA A 183 -1.54 13.03 4.54
C ALA A 183 -2.86 13.21 3.77
N TYR A 184 -3.82 13.92 4.37
CA TYR A 184 -5.04 14.37 3.70
C TYR A 184 -5.88 13.24 3.07
N ASN A 185 -5.74 12.01 3.54
CA ASN A 185 -6.59 10.92 3.08
C ASN A 185 -7.94 10.95 3.80
N THR A 186 -8.97 10.48 3.12
CA THR A 186 -10.29 10.28 3.73
C THR A 186 -10.56 8.79 3.85
N VAL A 187 -10.87 8.32 5.05
CA VAL A 187 -11.26 6.93 5.31
C VAL A 187 -12.67 6.91 5.89
N LEU A 188 -13.56 6.16 5.26
CA LEU A 188 -14.98 6.09 5.62
C LEU A 188 -15.42 4.64 5.82
N ASN A 189 -16.18 4.38 6.88
CA ASN A 189 -16.84 3.09 7.14
C ASN A 189 -15.90 1.88 7.05
N SER A 190 -14.70 1.98 7.59
CA SER A 190 -13.75 0.86 7.59
C SER A 190 -13.92 -0.01 8.84
N TYR A 191 -13.61 -1.30 8.71
CA TYR A 191 -13.50 -2.20 9.84
C TYR A 191 -12.06 -2.25 10.37
N GLY A 192 -11.89 -1.99 11.65
CA GLY A 192 -10.59 -1.83 12.29
C GLY A 192 -10.01 -0.43 12.13
N PRO A 193 -8.80 -0.21 12.61
CA PRO A 193 -8.15 1.10 12.52
C PRO A 193 -7.98 1.55 11.07
N ALA A 194 -8.30 2.81 10.81
CA ALA A 194 -8.17 3.40 9.48
C ALA A 194 -6.70 3.51 9.03
N ILE A 195 -5.83 3.83 9.98
CA ILE A 195 -4.38 3.88 9.78
C ILE A 195 -3.74 3.01 10.86
N LYS A 196 -3.04 1.97 10.43
CA LYS A 196 -2.28 1.10 11.34
C LYS A 196 -0.80 1.24 11.11
N LEU A 197 -0.09 1.64 12.16
CA LEU A 197 1.35 1.81 12.19
C LEU A 197 1.99 0.66 12.96
N GLY A 198 3.11 0.15 12.44
CA GLY A 198 3.79 -0.99 13.04
C GLY A 198 3.15 -2.34 12.68
N VAL A 199 2.59 -2.45 11.48
CA VAL A 199 2.01 -3.70 11.01
C VAL A 199 3.13 -4.72 10.77
N VAL A 200 2.99 -5.89 11.37
CA VAL A 200 4.01 -6.94 11.36
C VAL A 200 3.63 -8.05 10.39
N ASN A 201 4.58 -8.50 9.60
CA ASN A 201 4.41 -9.76 8.89
C ASN A 201 4.57 -10.93 9.89
N LYS A 202 3.45 -11.59 10.20
CA LYS A 202 3.40 -12.65 11.23
C LYS A 202 4.22 -13.91 10.88
N ASP A 203 4.45 -14.15 9.60
CA ASP A 203 5.13 -15.36 9.10
C ASP A 203 6.65 -15.30 9.24
N VAL A 204 7.21 -14.15 9.64
CA VAL A 204 8.64 -13.94 9.73
C VAL A 204 9.09 -13.91 11.19
N LYS A 205 9.95 -14.86 11.58
CA LYS A 205 10.51 -14.97 12.94
C LYS A 205 11.61 -13.95 13.25
N THR A 206 12.19 -13.32 12.24
CA THR A 206 13.26 -12.32 12.38
C THR A 206 12.79 -11.14 13.24
N PRO A 207 13.65 -10.59 14.10
CA PRO A 207 13.32 -9.39 14.89
C PRO A 207 12.84 -8.23 14.01
N LYS A 208 11.87 -7.48 14.52
CA LYS A 208 11.24 -6.38 13.80
C LYS A 208 11.93 -5.06 14.11
N VAL A 209 11.85 -4.17 13.14
CA VAL A 209 12.32 -2.79 13.28
C VAL A 209 11.13 -1.88 13.00
N ALA A 210 10.75 -1.08 14.00
CA ALA A 210 9.69 -0.10 13.84
C ALA A 210 10.10 1.00 12.86
N PRO A 211 9.17 1.51 12.03
CA PRO A 211 9.43 2.66 11.17
C PRO A 211 9.72 3.90 12.02
N LYS A 212 10.52 4.81 11.47
CA LYS A 212 10.93 6.07 12.12
C LYS A 212 10.52 7.26 11.26
N ASN A 213 10.37 8.42 11.90
CA ASN A 213 10.07 9.69 11.24
C ASN A 213 8.82 9.63 10.35
N VAL A 214 7.80 8.90 10.78
CA VAL A 214 6.52 8.80 10.06
C VAL A 214 5.68 10.03 10.36
N ILE A 215 5.15 10.66 9.32
CA ILE A 215 4.26 11.81 9.43
C ILE A 215 2.85 11.39 9.04
N ILE A 216 1.89 11.53 9.96
CA ILE A 216 0.46 11.29 9.72
C ILE A 216 -0.27 12.60 9.98
N ILE A 217 -0.75 13.29 8.93
CA ILE A 217 -1.25 14.65 9.06
C ILE A 217 -2.49 14.91 8.19
N GLY A 218 -3.45 15.64 8.73
CA GLY A 218 -4.60 16.16 7.99
C GLY A 218 -5.57 15.11 7.43
N ASN A 219 -5.51 13.86 7.92
CA ASN A 219 -6.41 12.81 7.46
C ASN A 219 -7.80 12.95 8.11
N THR A 220 -8.84 12.61 7.36
CA THR A 220 -10.23 12.58 7.82
C THR A 220 -10.69 11.13 7.95
N ILE A 221 -11.10 10.72 9.16
CA ILE A 221 -11.53 9.36 9.44
C ILE A 221 -12.97 9.41 10.00
N ILE A 222 -13.87 8.70 9.34
CA ILE A 222 -15.31 8.69 9.69
C ILE A 222 -15.78 7.25 9.78
N ASN A 223 -16.47 6.90 10.88
CA ASN A 223 -17.05 5.56 11.09
C ASN A 223 -16.03 4.41 10.93
N SER A 224 -14.81 4.58 11.41
CA SER A 224 -13.88 3.46 11.50
C SER A 224 -14.27 2.63 12.73
N ILE A 225 -14.69 1.39 12.49
CA ILE A 225 -15.18 0.48 13.54
C ILE A 225 -14.06 -0.50 13.86
N GLY A 226 -13.46 -0.39 15.03
CA GLY A 226 -12.38 -1.27 15.48
C GLY A 226 -12.76 -2.07 16.71
N ASP A 227 -12.08 -3.18 16.97
CA ASP A 227 -12.25 -3.97 18.19
C ASP A 227 -11.91 -3.15 19.46
N ASN A 228 -11.24 -2.01 19.33
CA ASN A 228 -10.81 -1.13 20.42
C ASN A 228 -11.29 0.32 20.27
N ASP A 229 -12.29 0.58 19.44
CA ASP A 229 -12.85 1.93 19.19
C ASP A 229 -11.82 3.01 18.80
N SER A 230 -10.62 2.61 18.38
CA SER A 230 -9.57 3.54 17.97
C SER A 230 -9.52 3.70 16.45
N PRO A 231 -9.59 4.93 15.93
CA PRO A 231 -9.49 5.18 14.50
C PRO A 231 -8.09 4.91 13.95
N TYR A 232 -7.08 4.82 14.80
CA TYR A 232 -5.75 4.38 14.46
C TYR A 232 -5.19 3.48 15.56
N GLU A 233 -4.30 2.60 15.20
CA GLU A 233 -3.57 1.75 16.13
C GLU A 233 -2.07 1.95 15.90
N LEU A 234 -1.40 2.31 16.99
CA LEU A 234 0.05 2.45 17.06
C LEU A 234 0.60 1.27 17.85
N THR A 235 1.43 0.48 17.25
CA THR A 235 2.06 -0.67 17.91
C THR A 235 3.40 -0.31 18.57
N ASN A 236 3.98 0.84 18.22
CA ASN A 236 5.21 1.37 18.81
C ASN A 236 5.12 2.90 18.91
N GLU A 237 5.57 3.46 20.02
CA GLU A 237 5.45 4.89 20.33
C GLU A 237 6.65 5.75 19.92
N ILE A 238 7.62 5.22 19.19
CA ILE A 238 8.88 5.92 18.92
C ILE A 238 8.93 6.50 17.51
N GLY A 239 9.07 7.82 17.43
CA GLY A 239 9.41 8.53 16.19
C GLY A 239 8.24 8.90 15.28
N TYR A 240 7.05 9.13 15.85
CA TYR A 240 5.87 9.53 15.10
C TYR A 240 5.51 11.00 15.32
N ASP A 241 5.03 11.61 14.24
CA ASP A 241 4.35 12.89 14.29
C ASP A 241 2.91 12.68 13.77
N ILE A 242 1.90 12.84 14.65
CA ILE A 242 0.49 12.63 14.35
C ILE A 242 -0.25 13.94 14.61
N ASN A 243 -0.26 14.82 13.61
CA ASN A 243 -0.83 16.14 13.76
C ASN A 243 -2.02 16.39 12.84
N PHE A 244 -2.95 17.23 13.27
CA PHE A 244 -4.06 17.75 12.49
C PHE A 244 -4.97 16.70 11.84
N ASN A 245 -5.04 15.49 12.41
CA ASN A 245 -5.99 14.48 11.93
C ASN A 245 -7.38 14.75 12.50
N LYS A 246 -8.40 14.54 11.69
CA LYS A 246 -9.78 14.75 12.05
C LYS A 246 -10.52 13.42 12.17
N PHE A 247 -11.08 13.15 13.36
CA PHE A 247 -11.84 11.94 13.65
C PHE A 247 -13.31 12.28 13.97
N LYS A 248 -14.23 11.53 13.40
CA LYS A 248 -15.67 11.73 13.62
C LYS A 248 -16.38 10.40 13.87
N ASN A 249 -17.32 10.43 14.82
CA ASN A 249 -18.26 9.37 15.21
C ASN A 249 -17.85 8.38 16.31
N HIS A 250 -16.91 8.75 17.17
CA HIS A 250 -16.84 8.17 18.51
C HIS A 250 -17.29 9.16 19.59
N GLY A 251 -18.10 10.16 19.20
CA GLY A 251 -18.55 11.21 20.13
C GLY A 251 -17.44 12.18 20.57
N ILE A 252 -16.23 12.02 20.08
CA ILE A 252 -15.08 12.84 20.44
C ILE A 252 -14.43 13.38 19.16
N GLU A 253 -14.49 14.70 19.01
CA GLU A 253 -13.66 15.40 18.02
C GLU A 253 -12.30 15.62 18.67
N LEU A 254 -11.32 14.76 18.38
CA LEU A 254 -9.94 14.98 18.82
C LEU A 254 -9.26 15.91 17.82
N ARG A 255 -9.04 17.14 18.25
CA ARG A 255 -8.12 18.05 17.59
C ARG A 255 -6.82 17.96 18.36
N PHE A 256 -5.80 17.35 17.78
CA PHE A 256 -4.47 17.53 18.27
C PHE A 256 -3.97 18.88 17.73
N LEU A 257 -4.00 19.88 18.59
CA LEU A 257 -3.32 21.13 18.39
C LEU A 257 -2.05 21.04 19.21
N ASP A 258 -0.91 21.41 18.63
CA ASP A 258 0.32 21.62 19.36
C ASP A 258 0.16 22.74 20.39
#